data_b3299b13983e32c72e79044f15d1de8d
#
_entry.id   b3299b13983e32c72e79044f15d1de8d
#
_cell.length_a   1.000
_cell.length_b   1.000
_cell.length_c   1.000
_cell.angle_alpha   90.00
_cell.angle_beta   90.00
_cell.angle_gamma   90.00
#
_symmetry.space_group_name_H-M   'P 1'
#
loop_
_entity.id
_entity.type
_entity.pdbx_description
1 polymer ?
#
loop_
_entity_poly.entity_id
_entity_poly.type
_entity_poly.pdbx_seq_one_letter_code
_entity_poly.pdbx_strand_id
1 'polypeptide(L)'
;QTQSFFYSLELGWKSQLFVTTTGRNDWASQLANSPQKSFFYPSVGVSWLPSSTFNFPEKFNYLKIRASWASVANPFPRELTIATHPYDDTISGWDDKSNYPIGQLYPERTKTWELGFDARFLHGFTLSASWYRADTYNQTFNPNLSASSGYSDIYIQTGHVRNTGVEASLGYDHQWK
;
A
#
# COMPACT_ATOMS: atom_id res chain seq x y z
N GLN A 1 -9.14 17.09 9.82
CA GLN A 1 -9.06 16.14 10.94
C GLN A 1 -9.16 14.71 10.43
N THR A 2 -8.40 13.82 11.09
CA THR A 2 -8.49 12.38 10.82
C THR A 2 -8.63 11.68 12.16
N GLN A 3 -9.55 10.73 12.26
CA GLN A 3 -9.70 9.83 13.39
C GLN A 3 -9.39 8.42 12.90
N SER A 4 -8.69 7.65 13.73
CA SER A 4 -8.23 6.32 13.33
C SER A 4 -8.47 5.33 14.46
N PHE A 5 -8.90 4.13 14.09
CA PHE A 5 -8.92 2.95 14.94
C PHE A 5 -8.06 1.87 14.30
N PHE A 6 -7.22 1.21 15.07
CA PHE A 6 -6.37 0.13 14.54
C PHE A 6 -6.29 -1.05 15.51
N TYR A 7 -6.02 -2.23 14.96
CA TYR A 7 -5.69 -3.43 15.70
C TYR A 7 -4.51 -4.15 15.06
N SER A 8 -3.79 -4.90 15.89
CA SER A 8 -2.76 -5.84 15.45
C SER A 8 -2.87 -7.10 16.30
N LEU A 9 -2.91 -8.26 15.65
CA LEU A 9 -2.97 -9.57 16.27
C LEU A 9 -1.92 -10.47 15.65
N GLU A 10 -1.11 -11.10 16.49
CA GLU A 10 -0.13 -12.11 16.09
C GLU A 10 -0.41 -13.41 16.84
N LEU A 11 -0.52 -14.48 16.08
CA LEU A 11 -0.74 -15.82 16.58
C LEU A 11 0.41 -16.72 16.17
N GLY A 12 1.06 -17.36 17.13
CA GLY A 12 2.13 -18.34 16.91
C GLY A 12 1.68 -19.74 17.34
N TRP A 13 1.94 -20.73 16.48
CA TRP A 13 1.66 -22.13 16.79
C TRP A 13 2.94 -22.97 16.70
N LYS A 14 3.30 -23.59 17.84
CA LYS A 14 4.46 -24.50 18.01
C LYS A 14 5.80 -23.91 17.50
N SER A 15 5.95 -22.60 17.47
CA SER A 15 7.10 -21.91 16.85
C SER A 15 7.35 -22.30 15.39
N GLN A 16 6.34 -22.79 14.69
CA GLN A 16 6.40 -23.28 13.31
C GLN A 16 5.58 -22.44 12.37
N LEU A 17 4.40 -22.03 12.80
CA LEU A 17 3.46 -21.22 12.02
C LEU A 17 3.14 -19.95 12.78
N PHE A 18 3.24 -18.82 12.08
CA PHE A 18 2.87 -17.52 12.61
C PHE A 18 1.88 -16.87 11.65
N VAL A 19 0.82 -16.33 12.20
CA VAL A 19 -0.20 -15.58 11.47
C VAL A 19 -0.31 -14.21 12.10
N THR A 20 -0.10 -13.17 11.29
CA THR A 20 -0.25 -11.77 11.71
C THR A 20 -1.41 -11.16 10.95
N THR A 21 -2.31 -10.50 11.63
CA THR A 21 -3.37 -9.70 10.99
C THR A 21 -3.40 -8.32 11.59
N THR A 22 -3.49 -7.33 10.73
CA THR A 22 -3.66 -5.94 11.14
C THR A 22 -4.84 -5.33 10.42
N GLY A 23 -5.46 -4.36 11.04
CA GLY A 23 -6.48 -3.56 10.41
C GLY A 23 -6.50 -2.17 11.00
N ARG A 24 -6.72 -1.20 10.12
CA ARG A 24 -6.89 0.20 10.50
C ARG A 24 -8.07 0.77 9.75
N ASN A 25 -8.91 1.51 10.43
CA ASN A 25 -9.97 2.29 9.80
C ASN A 25 -9.76 3.77 10.09
N ASP A 26 -9.75 4.56 9.03
CA ASP A 26 -9.57 6.01 9.11
C ASP A 26 -10.84 6.73 8.65
N TRP A 27 -11.28 7.70 9.44
CA TRP A 27 -12.31 8.67 9.10
C TRP A 27 -11.64 10.01 8.88
N ALA A 28 -11.66 10.51 7.66
CA ALA A 28 -11.00 11.75 7.29
C ALA A 28 -12.01 12.80 6.83
N SER A 29 -11.85 14.04 7.31
CA SER A 29 -12.71 15.16 6.89
C SER A 29 -12.63 15.48 5.40
N GLN A 30 -11.56 15.06 4.73
CA GLN A 30 -11.38 15.15 3.27
C GLN A 30 -12.44 14.38 2.50
N LEU A 31 -13.04 13.38 3.12
CA LEU A 31 -14.04 12.47 2.54
C LEU A 31 -15.48 12.94 2.75
N ALA A 32 -15.69 14.10 3.36
CA ALA A 32 -17.04 14.56 3.72
C ALA A 32 -18.00 14.59 2.52
N ASN A 33 -17.48 14.90 1.32
CA ASN A 33 -18.25 14.95 0.07
C ASN A 33 -17.96 13.76 -0.87
N SER A 34 -17.21 12.75 -0.38
CA SER A 34 -16.99 11.49 -1.10
C SER A 34 -18.11 10.50 -0.80
N PRO A 35 -18.46 9.62 -1.74
CA PRO A 35 -19.35 8.50 -1.47
C PRO A 35 -18.86 7.57 -0.35
N GLN A 36 -17.54 7.53 -0.13
CA GLN A 36 -16.88 6.71 0.90
C GLN A 36 -16.32 7.62 2.00
N LYS A 37 -16.91 7.56 3.21
CA LYS A 37 -16.57 8.42 4.35
C LYS A 37 -15.45 7.88 5.22
N SER A 38 -15.03 6.64 5.03
CA SER A 38 -13.96 5.99 5.79
C SER A 38 -13.18 5.00 4.93
N PHE A 39 -11.96 4.70 5.34
CA PHE A 39 -11.11 3.70 4.72
C PHE A 39 -10.76 2.60 5.69
N PHE A 40 -10.86 1.38 5.25
CA PHE A 40 -10.35 0.24 6.00
C PHE A 40 -9.12 -0.34 5.27
N TYR A 41 -8.05 -0.53 6.04
CA TYR A 41 -6.74 -1.04 5.61
C TYR A 41 -6.47 -2.39 6.26
N PRO A 42 -6.94 -3.49 5.71
CA PRO A 42 -6.63 -4.81 6.21
C PRO A 42 -5.27 -5.29 5.71
N SER A 43 -4.58 -6.05 6.56
CA SER A 43 -3.47 -6.89 6.12
C SER A 43 -3.50 -8.25 6.82
N VAL A 44 -2.97 -9.25 6.15
CA VAL A 44 -2.74 -10.57 6.68
C VAL A 44 -1.40 -11.10 6.20
N GLY A 45 -0.60 -11.62 7.11
CA GLY A 45 0.66 -12.27 6.84
C GLY A 45 0.70 -13.66 7.47
N VAL A 46 1.30 -14.60 6.75
CA VAL A 46 1.55 -15.96 7.22
C VAL A 46 3.02 -16.26 7.01
N SER A 47 3.68 -16.77 8.04
CA SER A 47 5.01 -17.33 7.90
C SER A 47 5.07 -18.72 8.50
N TRP A 48 5.65 -19.66 7.74
CA TRP A 48 5.81 -21.03 8.11
C TRP A 48 7.30 -21.41 8.08
N LEU A 49 7.73 -22.17 9.08
CA LEU A 49 9.09 -22.68 9.19
C LEU A 49 9.10 -24.21 8.95
N PRO A 50 9.20 -24.66 7.69
CA PRO A 50 9.31 -26.08 7.38
C PRO A 50 10.48 -26.77 8.08
N SER A 51 11.60 -26.06 8.27
CA SER A 51 12.77 -26.58 8.97
C SER A 51 12.52 -26.92 10.44
N SER A 52 11.49 -26.34 11.06
CA SER A 52 11.04 -26.68 12.42
C SER A 52 9.96 -27.76 12.43
N THR A 53 9.35 -28.04 11.28
CA THR A 53 8.25 -29.00 11.14
C THR A 53 8.77 -30.38 10.70
N PHE A 54 9.78 -30.41 9.83
CA PHE A 54 10.35 -31.60 9.22
C PHE A 54 11.84 -31.71 9.57
N ASN A 55 12.35 -32.94 9.64
CA ASN A 55 13.77 -33.16 9.77
C ASN A 55 14.47 -32.95 8.44
N PHE A 56 15.15 -31.80 8.30
CA PHE A 56 15.96 -31.51 7.13
C PHE A 56 17.37 -32.10 7.27
N PRO A 57 18.04 -32.44 6.14
CA PRO A 57 19.44 -32.85 6.16
C PRO A 57 20.34 -31.76 6.78
N GLU A 58 21.44 -32.11 7.43
CA GLU A 58 22.37 -31.14 8.05
C GLU A 58 22.88 -30.04 7.10
N LYS A 59 22.91 -30.33 5.80
CA LYS A 59 23.31 -29.38 4.76
C LYS A 59 22.25 -28.30 4.46
N PHE A 60 21.02 -28.44 4.98
CA PHE A 60 19.90 -27.55 4.74
C PHE A 60 19.21 -27.24 6.09
N ASN A 61 19.75 -26.28 6.80
CA ASN A 61 19.42 -26.08 8.22
C ASN A 61 18.33 -25.05 8.50
N TYR A 62 17.87 -24.31 7.50
CA TYR A 62 16.81 -23.34 7.69
C TYR A 62 16.00 -23.10 6.41
N LEU A 63 14.67 -23.14 6.54
CA LEU A 63 13.73 -22.74 5.53
C LEU A 63 12.56 -22.02 6.19
N LYS A 64 12.25 -20.83 5.72
CA LYS A 64 11.08 -20.05 6.07
C LYS A 64 10.34 -19.67 4.80
N ILE A 65 9.04 -19.90 4.77
CA ILE A 65 8.13 -19.46 3.69
C ILE A 65 7.23 -18.39 4.26
N ARG A 66 7.03 -17.31 3.50
CA ARG A 66 6.16 -16.22 3.88
C ARG A 66 5.19 -15.87 2.76
N ALA A 67 3.97 -15.55 3.14
CA ALA A 67 2.94 -15.03 2.25
C ALA A 67 2.27 -13.84 2.94
N SER A 68 2.01 -12.77 2.22
CA SER A 68 1.28 -11.63 2.75
C SER A 68 0.33 -11.04 1.72
N TRP A 69 -0.73 -10.44 2.24
CA TRP A 69 -1.65 -9.63 1.50
C TRP A 69 -1.99 -8.38 2.31
N ALA A 70 -2.04 -7.24 1.63
CA ALA A 70 -2.44 -5.98 2.23
C ALA A 70 -3.28 -5.16 1.26
N SER A 71 -4.18 -4.35 1.80
CA SER A 71 -4.94 -3.36 1.05
C SER A 71 -4.81 -2.02 1.72
N VAL A 72 -4.20 -1.06 1.03
CA VAL A 72 -3.96 0.31 1.50
C VAL A 72 -4.78 1.27 0.63
N ALA A 73 -5.31 2.32 1.23
CA ALA A 73 -5.97 3.39 0.50
C ALA A 73 -5.33 4.74 0.85
N ASN A 74 -5.19 5.61 -0.15
CA ASN A 74 -4.72 6.98 0.02
C ASN A 74 -5.88 7.93 -0.26
N PRO A 75 -6.20 8.85 0.67
CA PRO A 75 -7.17 9.88 0.39
C PRO A 75 -6.61 10.86 -0.67
N PHE A 76 -7.50 11.41 -1.47
CA PHE A 76 -7.16 12.51 -2.35
C PHE A 76 -6.92 13.81 -1.53
N PRO A 77 -6.22 14.83 -2.08
CA PRO A 77 -6.01 16.12 -1.44
C PRO A 77 -7.33 16.78 -1.04
N ARG A 78 -7.26 17.69 -0.05
CA ARG A 78 -8.44 18.44 0.39
C ARG A 78 -8.94 19.33 -0.75
N GLU A 79 -10.23 19.66 -0.70
CA GLU A 79 -10.88 20.69 -1.54
C GLU A 79 -11.05 20.31 -3.02
N LEU A 80 -10.59 19.12 -3.45
CA LEU A 80 -10.80 18.68 -4.84
C LEU A 80 -12.27 18.38 -5.18
N THR A 81 -13.08 18.07 -4.17
CA THR A 81 -14.51 17.77 -4.33
C THR A 81 -15.41 19.01 -4.21
N ILE A 82 -14.84 20.13 -3.80
CA ILE A 82 -15.57 21.40 -3.60
C ILE A 82 -14.88 22.46 -4.45
N ALA A 83 -15.67 23.18 -5.24
CA ALA A 83 -15.16 24.37 -5.92
C ALA A 83 -14.94 25.49 -4.90
N THR A 84 -13.69 25.86 -4.68
CA THR A 84 -13.30 26.97 -3.82
C THR A 84 -12.88 28.15 -4.67
N HIS A 85 -13.21 29.38 -4.23
CA HIS A 85 -12.68 30.60 -4.77
C HIS A 85 -11.67 31.14 -3.74
N PRO A 86 -10.36 31.08 -4.00
CA PRO A 86 -9.41 31.76 -3.13
C PRO A 86 -9.60 33.27 -3.19
N TYR A 87 -9.43 33.95 -2.06
CA TYR A 87 -9.40 35.41 -2.04
C TYR A 87 -7.97 35.87 -2.32
N ASP A 88 -7.80 36.73 -3.32
CA ASP A 88 -6.51 37.32 -3.67
C ASP A 88 -6.46 38.75 -3.14
N ASP A 89 -5.60 39.00 -2.17
CA ASP A 89 -5.37 40.30 -1.56
C ASP A 89 -4.81 41.33 -2.57
N THR A 90 -4.13 40.88 -3.63
CA THR A 90 -3.50 41.72 -4.64
C THR A 90 -4.55 42.41 -5.50
N ILE A 91 -5.61 41.71 -5.85
CA ILE A 91 -6.72 42.22 -6.65
C ILE A 91 -7.90 42.66 -5.78
N SER A 92 -7.79 42.49 -4.45
CA SER A 92 -8.86 42.73 -3.47
C SER A 92 -10.19 42.07 -3.88
N GLY A 93 -10.12 40.86 -4.39
CA GLY A 93 -11.25 40.13 -4.93
C GLY A 93 -11.11 38.61 -4.80
N TRP A 94 -12.18 37.91 -5.14
CA TRP A 94 -12.19 36.46 -5.22
C TRP A 94 -11.62 36.02 -6.58
N ASP A 95 -10.63 35.18 -6.56
CA ASP A 95 -10.04 34.60 -7.75
C ASP A 95 -10.99 33.58 -8.40
N ASP A 96 -10.80 33.33 -9.70
CA ASP A 96 -11.57 32.32 -10.42
C ASP A 96 -11.21 30.89 -9.93
N LYS A 97 -12.19 30.00 -10.09
CA LYS A 97 -11.97 28.57 -9.73
C LYS A 97 -10.87 28.01 -10.60
N SER A 98 -9.76 27.62 -9.98
CA SER A 98 -8.67 26.95 -10.68
C SER A 98 -9.01 25.51 -11.04
N ASN A 99 -9.77 24.81 -10.21
CA ASN A 99 -10.08 23.37 -10.38
C ASN A 99 -11.51 23.17 -10.90
N TYR A 100 -11.66 22.35 -11.93
CA TYR A 100 -12.98 21.88 -12.36
C TYR A 100 -13.60 20.98 -11.29
N PRO A 101 -14.79 21.28 -10.74
CA PRO A 101 -15.39 20.50 -9.67
C PRO A 101 -15.87 19.14 -10.18
N ILE A 102 -15.17 18.06 -9.83
CA ILE A 102 -15.63 16.70 -10.05
C ILE A 102 -16.35 16.23 -8.79
N GLY A 103 -17.64 15.98 -8.89
CA GLY A 103 -18.50 15.71 -7.74
C GLY A 103 -18.25 14.41 -6.99
N GLN A 104 -17.51 13.45 -7.54
CA GLN A 104 -17.29 12.16 -6.89
C GLN A 104 -15.87 11.66 -7.14
N LEU A 105 -15.02 11.76 -6.11
CA LEU A 105 -13.71 11.15 -6.07
C LEU A 105 -13.70 9.99 -5.07
N TYR A 106 -13.08 8.90 -5.47
CA TYR A 106 -12.83 7.74 -4.61
C TYR A 106 -11.37 7.74 -4.14
N PRO A 107 -11.09 7.16 -2.97
CA PRO A 107 -9.70 6.96 -2.56
C PRO A 107 -8.96 6.05 -3.52
N GLU A 108 -7.71 6.40 -3.82
CA GLU A 108 -6.80 5.50 -4.48
C GLU A 108 -6.55 4.28 -3.59
N ARG A 109 -6.67 3.07 -4.15
CA ARG A 109 -6.51 1.82 -3.41
C ARG A 109 -5.48 0.92 -4.05
N THR A 110 -4.48 0.54 -3.28
CA THR A 110 -3.47 -0.44 -3.67
C THR A 110 -3.67 -1.74 -2.92
N LYS A 111 -3.75 -2.85 -3.66
CA LYS A 111 -3.76 -4.21 -3.12
C LYS A 111 -2.45 -4.88 -3.47
N THR A 112 -1.76 -5.40 -2.46
CA THR A 112 -0.45 -6.04 -2.62
C THR A 112 -0.50 -7.49 -2.18
N TRP A 113 0.08 -8.36 -2.99
CA TRP A 113 0.39 -9.75 -2.68
C TRP A 113 1.89 -9.94 -2.67
N GLU A 114 2.40 -10.64 -1.69
CA GLU A 114 3.81 -11.02 -1.60
C GLU A 114 3.93 -12.49 -1.22
N LEU A 115 4.79 -13.21 -1.93
CA LEU A 115 5.21 -14.56 -1.61
C LEU A 115 6.73 -14.57 -1.55
N GLY A 116 7.31 -15.14 -0.51
CA GLY A 116 8.75 -15.20 -0.37
C GLY A 116 9.23 -16.41 0.41
N PHE A 117 10.51 -16.71 0.29
CA PHE A 117 11.18 -17.68 1.12
C PHE A 117 12.58 -17.24 1.47
N ASP A 118 13.05 -17.73 2.63
CA ASP A 118 14.41 -17.55 3.12
C ASP A 118 14.97 -18.94 3.42
N ALA A 119 16.14 -19.26 2.87
CA ALA A 119 16.80 -20.54 3.04
C ALA A 119 18.27 -20.37 3.46
N ARG A 120 18.76 -21.23 4.35
CA ARG A 120 20.20 -21.35 4.68
C ARG A 120 20.65 -22.77 4.42
N PHE A 121 21.75 -22.90 3.71
CA PHE A 121 22.29 -24.20 3.29
C PHE A 121 23.83 -24.18 3.18
N LEU A 122 24.43 -25.37 3.11
CA LEU A 122 25.87 -25.55 2.89
C LEU A 122 26.78 -24.72 3.82
N HIS A 123 26.42 -24.62 5.12
CA HIS A 123 27.25 -23.98 6.16
C HIS A 123 27.71 -22.55 5.87
N GLY A 124 26.84 -21.72 5.33
CA GLY A 124 27.16 -20.30 5.15
C GLY A 124 26.40 -19.61 4.03
N PHE A 125 25.76 -20.33 3.14
CA PHE A 125 24.93 -19.72 2.11
C PHE A 125 23.55 -19.34 2.63
N THR A 126 23.12 -18.14 2.30
CA THR A 126 21.77 -17.64 2.57
C THR A 126 21.14 -17.20 1.24
N LEU A 127 19.99 -17.75 0.92
CA LEU A 127 19.19 -17.38 -0.24
C LEU A 127 17.86 -16.80 0.24
N SER A 128 17.53 -15.60 -0.21
CA SER A 128 16.21 -15.00 -0.02
C SER A 128 15.64 -14.67 -1.39
N ALA A 129 14.38 -15.03 -1.63
CA ALA A 129 13.68 -14.63 -2.83
C ALA A 129 12.23 -14.26 -2.50
N SER A 130 11.71 -13.26 -3.20
CA SER A 130 10.31 -12.86 -3.11
C SER A 130 9.75 -12.50 -4.47
N TRP A 131 8.48 -12.79 -4.64
CA TRP A 131 7.63 -12.33 -5.71
C TRP A 131 6.57 -11.41 -5.15
N TYR A 132 6.30 -10.31 -5.81
CA TYR A 132 5.25 -9.40 -5.42
C TYR A 132 4.39 -8.97 -6.61
N ARG A 133 3.16 -8.61 -6.29
CA ARG A 133 2.20 -7.99 -7.22
C ARG A 133 1.41 -6.94 -6.47
N ALA A 134 1.44 -5.70 -6.98
CA ALA A 134 0.67 -4.57 -6.49
C ALA A 134 -0.29 -4.09 -7.58
N ASP A 135 -1.57 -4.04 -7.26
CA ASP A 135 -2.65 -3.55 -8.12
C ASP A 135 -3.20 -2.25 -7.51
N THR A 136 -3.02 -1.12 -8.20
CA THR A 136 -3.51 0.21 -7.79
C THR A 136 -4.73 0.59 -8.62
N TYR A 137 -5.81 0.95 -7.94
CA TYR A 137 -7.11 1.33 -8.51
C TYR A 137 -7.45 2.78 -8.18
N ASN A 138 -8.28 3.42 -9.00
CA ASN A 138 -8.74 4.80 -8.84
C ASN A 138 -7.59 5.81 -8.76
N GLN A 139 -6.53 5.60 -9.54
CA GLN A 139 -5.41 6.53 -9.58
C GLN A 139 -5.89 7.89 -10.08
N THR A 140 -5.54 8.94 -9.35
CA THR A 140 -5.94 10.32 -9.67
C THR A 140 -4.89 10.95 -10.58
N PHE A 141 -5.35 11.46 -11.72
CA PHE A 141 -4.55 12.23 -12.67
C PHE A 141 -5.04 13.69 -12.72
N ASN A 142 -4.11 14.59 -12.92
CA ASN A 142 -4.36 16.01 -13.08
C ASN A 142 -3.86 16.49 -14.45
N PRO A 143 -4.60 16.26 -15.55
CA PRO A 143 -4.28 16.83 -16.84
C PRO A 143 -4.63 18.32 -16.87
N ASN A 144 -3.76 19.13 -17.50
CA ASN A 144 -4.03 20.54 -17.74
C ASN A 144 -5.21 20.71 -18.69
N LEU A 145 -6.08 21.66 -18.39
CA LEU A 145 -7.17 22.06 -19.26
C LEU A 145 -6.75 23.19 -20.19
N SER A 146 -7.47 23.34 -21.29
CA SER A 146 -7.32 24.52 -22.15
C SER A 146 -7.77 25.79 -21.42
N ALA A 147 -7.01 26.87 -21.54
CA ALA A 147 -7.37 28.16 -20.94
C ALA A 147 -8.77 28.65 -21.34
N SER A 148 -9.29 28.21 -22.49
CA SER A 148 -10.66 28.56 -22.95
C SER A 148 -11.76 27.87 -22.12
N SER A 149 -11.42 26.89 -21.26
CA SER A 149 -12.40 26.23 -20.39
C SER A 149 -12.75 27.05 -19.15
N GLY A 150 -11.98 28.09 -18.83
CA GLY A 150 -12.10 28.85 -17.58
C GLY A 150 -11.56 28.14 -16.35
N TYR A 151 -10.88 26.97 -16.51
CA TYR A 151 -10.27 26.21 -15.44
C TYR A 151 -8.85 25.81 -15.84
N SER A 152 -7.94 25.77 -14.87
CA SER A 152 -6.56 25.34 -15.09
C SER A 152 -6.42 23.81 -15.04
N ASP A 153 -7.13 23.19 -14.12
CA ASP A 153 -6.91 21.80 -13.74
C ASP A 153 -8.23 21.01 -13.68
N ILE A 154 -8.13 19.73 -13.98
CA ILE A 154 -9.19 18.76 -13.75
C ILE A 154 -8.60 17.50 -13.10
N TYR A 155 -9.22 16.99 -12.05
CA TYR A 155 -8.82 15.74 -11.42
C TYR A 155 -9.72 14.62 -11.90
N ILE A 156 -9.17 13.71 -12.68
CA ILE A 156 -9.88 12.53 -13.17
C ILE A 156 -9.34 11.29 -12.51
N GLN A 157 -10.23 10.36 -12.15
CA GLN A 157 -9.87 9.06 -11.65
C GLN A 157 -10.04 8.04 -12.73
N THR A 158 -8.95 7.45 -13.18
CA THR A 158 -8.97 6.45 -14.22
C THR A 158 -7.83 5.48 -13.99
N GLY A 159 -8.02 4.28 -14.50
CA GLY A 159 -6.94 3.33 -14.61
C GLY A 159 -6.78 2.38 -13.46
N HIS A 160 -6.15 1.31 -13.85
CA HIS A 160 -5.68 0.24 -13.01
C HIS A 160 -4.22 0.03 -13.38
N VAL A 161 -3.33 0.28 -12.43
CA VAL A 161 -1.89 0.08 -12.62
C VAL A 161 -1.49 -1.18 -11.88
N ARG A 162 -0.75 -2.06 -12.57
CA ARG A 162 -0.21 -3.28 -11.99
C ARG A 162 1.29 -3.26 -12.04
N ASN A 163 1.91 -3.46 -10.88
CA ASN A 163 3.32 -3.73 -10.73
C ASN A 163 3.52 -5.18 -10.29
N THR A 164 4.40 -5.89 -10.98
CA THR A 164 4.77 -7.27 -10.61
C THR A 164 6.27 -7.39 -10.73
N GLY A 165 6.91 -7.96 -9.72
CA GLY A 165 8.35 -8.13 -9.70
C GLY A 165 8.80 -9.35 -8.93
N VAL A 166 10.06 -9.69 -9.14
CA VAL A 166 10.79 -10.73 -8.40
C VAL A 166 12.08 -10.13 -7.90
N GLU A 167 12.38 -10.36 -6.65
CA GLU A 167 13.64 -9.98 -6.00
C GLU A 167 14.31 -11.23 -5.46
N ALA A 168 15.63 -11.31 -5.63
CA ALA A 168 16.41 -12.40 -5.08
C ALA A 168 17.77 -11.88 -4.58
N SER A 169 18.21 -12.42 -3.44
CA SER A 169 19.53 -12.15 -2.89
C SER A 169 20.21 -13.44 -2.47
N LEU A 170 21.52 -13.52 -2.73
CA LEU A 170 22.38 -14.63 -2.33
C LEU A 170 23.50 -14.07 -1.47
N GLY A 171 23.66 -14.57 -0.25
CA GLY A 171 24.72 -14.22 0.67
C GLY A 171 25.59 -15.43 1.02
N TYR A 172 26.84 -15.16 1.36
CA TYR A 172 27.76 -16.16 1.91
C TYR A 172 28.47 -15.60 3.11
N ASP A 173 28.41 -16.30 4.22
CA ASP A 173 29.11 -15.98 5.47
C ASP A 173 30.10 -17.08 5.80
N HIS A 174 31.37 -16.71 6.05
CA HIS A 174 32.43 -17.62 6.41
C HIS A 174 33.18 -17.10 7.64
N GLN A 175 33.24 -17.94 8.67
CA GLN A 175 34.04 -17.65 9.87
C GLN A 175 35.44 -18.25 9.71
N TRP A 176 36.45 -17.42 9.66
CA TRP A 176 37.85 -17.81 9.75
C TRP A 176 38.17 -18.17 11.23
N LYS A 177 38.62 -19.39 11.45
CA LYS A 177 39.14 -19.84 12.76
C LYS A 177 40.61 -19.50 12.88
#